data_bf8d95d347068516954b877a4904026c
#
_entry.id   bf8d95d347068516954b877a4904026c
#
_cell.length_a   1.000
_cell.length_b   1.000
_cell.length_c   1.000
_cell.angle_alpha   90.00
_cell.angle_beta   90.00
_cell.angle_gamma   90.00
#
_symmetry.space_group_name_H-M   'P 1'
#
loop_
_entity.id
_entity.type
_entity.pdbx_description
1 polymer ?
#
loop_
_entity_poly.entity_id
_entity_poly.type
_entity_poly.pdbx_seq_one_letter_code
_entity_poly.pdbx_strand_id
1 'polypeptide(L)'
;MRRLLVVLTSIMLFSLSANVQAKDMKLGVVNVGLLLEKAPQAQSASKSLEKEFGPQQAELTQLAKKLEAKQKDYQKNKLILSDAQKSASEREISLMTRDIQRKRNDIQELVNIRRNEELAKLQKIVNQGIKAIGKKEGFDLILYEGIAYTNNSLDVTQKVLDYLREEDKQQRAGFNK
;
A
#
# COMPACT_ATOMS: atom_id res chain seq x y z
N MET A 1 65.65 -38.61 20.33
CA MET A 1 64.24 -39.03 20.26
C MET A 1 63.26 -38.02 20.86
N ARG A 2 63.38 -37.54 22.10
CA ARG A 2 62.48 -36.54 22.71
C ARG A 2 62.32 -35.22 21.93
N ARG A 3 63.43 -34.70 21.32
CA ARG A 3 63.40 -33.44 20.54
C ARG A 3 62.69 -33.62 19.17
N LEU A 4 62.75 -34.79 18.55
CA LEU A 4 62.10 -35.12 17.31
C LEU A 4 60.60 -35.25 17.52
N LEU A 5 60.15 -35.80 18.64
CA LEU A 5 58.72 -35.93 19.01
C LEU A 5 58.03 -34.56 19.24
N VAL A 6 58.77 -33.62 19.87
CA VAL A 6 58.23 -32.25 20.10
C VAL A 6 58.09 -31.47 18.81
N VAL A 7 58.99 -31.66 17.84
CA VAL A 7 58.86 -31.01 16.51
C VAL A 7 57.73 -31.61 15.71
N LEU A 8 57.53 -32.94 15.75
CA LEU A 8 56.40 -33.59 15.07
C LEU A 8 55.03 -33.18 15.63
N THR A 9 54.91 -33.05 16.96
CA THR A 9 53.66 -32.56 17.59
C THR A 9 53.37 -31.10 17.28
N SER A 10 54.43 -30.25 17.16
CA SER A 10 54.27 -28.85 16.80
C SER A 10 53.77 -28.65 15.36
N ILE A 11 54.23 -29.50 14.42
CA ILE A 11 53.80 -29.47 13.02
C ILE A 11 52.38 -29.99 12.89
N MET A 12 51.97 -30.96 13.71
CA MET A 12 50.61 -31.51 13.67
C MET A 12 49.56 -30.55 14.25
N LEU A 13 49.95 -29.67 15.20
CA LEU A 13 49.05 -28.61 15.72
C LEU A 13 48.89 -27.45 14.74
N PHE A 14 49.83 -27.21 13.82
CA PHE A 14 49.75 -26.11 12.85
C PHE A 14 48.89 -26.45 11.64
N SER A 15 48.63 -27.74 11.37
CA SER A 15 47.77 -28.19 10.24
C SER A 15 46.28 -28.21 10.54
N LEU A 16 45.82 -27.92 11.76
CA LEU A 16 44.42 -27.80 12.16
C LEU A 16 43.88 -26.35 12.08
N SER A 17 44.56 -25.44 11.40
CA SER A 17 43.92 -24.17 10.97
C SER A 17 42.87 -24.51 9.92
N ALA A 18 41.74 -25.08 10.33
CA ALA A 18 40.58 -25.19 9.50
C ALA A 18 40.30 -23.80 8.94
N ASN A 19 40.43 -23.63 7.63
CA ASN A 19 39.95 -22.45 6.93
C ASN A 19 38.44 -22.38 7.20
N VAL A 20 38.04 -21.68 8.27
CA VAL A 20 36.67 -21.25 8.47
C VAL A 20 36.46 -20.19 7.43
N GLN A 21 36.07 -20.63 6.25
CA GLN A 21 35.64 -19.76 5.18
C GLN A 21 34.28 -19.24 5.63
N ALA A 22 34.27 -18.06 6.24
CA ALA A 22 33.02 -17.35 6.51
C ALA A 22 32.32 -17.18 5.14
N LYS A 23 31.21 -17.85 4.95
CA LYS A 23 30.40 -17.67 3.77
C LYS A 23 29.92 -16.21 3.79
N ASP A 24 30.30 -15.43 2.78
CA ASP A 24 29.82 -14.06 2.63
C ASP A 24 28.30 -14.07 2.59
N MET A 25 27.68 -13.46 3.59
CA MET A 25 26.22 -13.33 3.64
C MET A 25 25.76 -12.32 2.59
N LYS A 26 24.86 -12.75 1.72
CA LYS A 26 24.23 -11.88 0.74
C LYS A 26 23.05 -11.15 1.37
N LEU A 27 23.23 -9.87 1.64
CA LEU A 27 22.25 -9.00 2.27
C LEU A 27 21.56 -8.15 1.21
N GLY A 28 20.27 -7.86 1.43
CA GLY A 28 19.49 -6.94 0.63
C GLY A 28 18.65 -6.00 1.49
N VAL A 29 18.33 -4.84 0.95
CA VAL A 29 17.43 -3.86 1.55
C VAL A 29 16.36 -3.48 0.55
N VAL A 30 15.12 -3.38 1.01
CA VAL A 30 13.98 -3.01 0.18
C VAL A 30 13.23 -1.82 0.78
N ASN A 31 12.97 -0.82 -0.04
CA ASN A 31 12.07 0.28 0.29
C ASN A 31 10.63 -0.11 -0.04
N VAL A 32 9.91 -0.66 0.94
CA VAL A 32 8.51 -1.08 0.78
C VAL A 32 7.60 0.12 0.47
N GLY A 33 7.85 1.29 1.03
CA GLY A 33 7.09 2.51 0.71
C GLY A 33 7.11 2.82 -0.79
N LEU A 34 8.29 2.73 -1.41
CA LEU A 34 8.44 2.92 -2.85
C LEU A 34 7.71 1.84 -3.67
N LEU A 35 7.72 0.58 -3.21
CA LEU A 35 6.98 -0.50 -3.86
C LEU A 35 5.46 -0.29 -3.77
N LEU A 36 4.95 0.12 -2.59
CA LEU A 36 3.53 0.43 -2.39
C LEU A 36 3.06 1.61 -3.23
N GLU A 37 3.95 2.54 -3.58
CA GLU A 37 3.65 3.67 -4.46
C GLU A 37 3.72 3.29 -5.95
N LYS A 38 4.77 2.55 -6.37
CA LYS A 38 5.12 2.37 -7.79
C LYS A 38 4.74 1.03 -8.40
N ALA A 39 4.30 0.06 -7.59
CA ALA A 39 3.87 -1.23 -8.12
C ALA A 39 2.59 -1.07 -8.97
N PRO A 40 2.48 -1.77 -10.12
CA PRO A 40 1.28 -1.70 -10.97
C PRO A 40 0.00 -2.14 -10.22
N GLN A 41 0.14 -3.04 -9.25
CA GLN A 41 -0.96 -3.47 -8.38
C GLN A 41 -1.51 -2.31 -7.52
N ALA A 42 -0.64 -1.38 -7.06
CA ALA A 42 -1.06 -0.19 -6.33
C ALA A 42 -1.90 0.75 -7.21
N GLN A 43 -1.47 0.94 -8.46
CA GLN A 43 -2.24 1.74 -9.43
C GLN A 43 -3.58 1.10 -9.77
N SER A 44 -3.61 -0.23 -9.89
CA SER A 44 -4.85 -0.98 -10.14
C SER A 44 -5.81 -0.87 -8.97
N ALA A 45 -5.33 -0.96 -7.73
CA ALA A 45 -6.13 -0.78 -6.51
C ALA A 45 -6.73 0.64 -6.45
N SER A 46 -5.94 1.68 -6.73
CA SER A 46 -6.43 3.07 -6.77
C SER A 46 -7.53 3.26 -7.81
N LYS A 47 -7.35 2.73 -9.03
CA LYS A 47 -8.38 2.80 -10.09
C LYS A 47 -9.65 2.03 -9.71
N SER A 48 -9.52 0.90 -9.02
CA SER A 48 -10.67 0.13 -8.55
C SER A 48 -11.49 0.91 -7.52
N LEU A 49 -10.82 1.57 -6.56
CA LEU A 49 -11.48 2.43 -5.57
C LEU A 49 -12.17 3.62 -6.24
N GLU A 50 -11.52 4.28 -7.20
CA GLU A 50 -12.11 5.38 -7.95
C GLU A 50 -13.37 4.93 -8.72
N LYS A 51 -13.31 3.78 -9.39
CA LYS A 51 -14.46 3.20 -10.09
C LYS A 51 -15.59 2.83 -9.15
N GLU A 52 -15.29 2.28 -7.97
CA GLU A 52 -16.26 1.85 -6.97
C GLU A 52 -16.98 3.05 -6.32
N PHE A 53 -16.23 4.10 -5.95
CA PHE A 53 -16.76 5.24 -5.18
C PHE A 53 -17.05 6.49 -6.01
N GLY A 54 -16.56 6.59 -7.22
CA GLY A 54 -16.78 7.73 -8.13
C GLY A 54 -18.27 8.07 -8.34
N PRO A 55 -19.13 7.11 -8.64
CA PRO A 55 -20.57 7.37 -8.78
C PRO A 55 -21.23 7.92 -7.50
N GLN A 56 -20.86 7.37 -6.34
CA GLN A 56 -21.39 7.81 -5.04
C GLN A 56 -20.95 9.24 -4.70
N GLN A 57 -19.69 9.57 -5.01
CA GLN A 57 -19.15 10.91 -4.85
C GLN A 57 -19.82 11.93 -5.78
N ALA A 58 -20.10 11.52 -7.02
CA ALA A 58 -20.83 12.34 -7.98
C ALA A 58 -22.27 12.61 -7.52
N GLU A 59 -22.96 11.59 -7.02
CA GLU A 59 -24.31 11.72 -6.44
C GLU A 59 -24.32 12.69 -5.26
N LEU A 60 -23.36 12.53 -4.32
CA LEU A 60 -23.21 13.42 -3.17
C LEU A 60 -23.01 14.89 -3.61
N THR A 61 -22.20 15.10 -4.64
CA THR A 61 -21.97 16.43 -5.23
C THR A 61 -23.26 17.03 -5.80
N GLN A 62 -24.08 16.22 -6.48
CA GLN A 62 -25.36 16.68 -7.01
C GLN A 62 -26.37 17.01 -5.90
N LEU A 63 -26.42 16.20 -4.84
CA LEU A 63 -27.28 16.48 -3.68
C LEU A 63 -26.87 17.79 -2.99
N ALA A 64 -25.56 18.03 -2.83
CA ALA A 64 -25.05 19.28 -2.29
C ALA A 64 -25.46 20.50 -3.12
N LYS A 65 -25.38 20.41 -4.46
CA LYS A 65 -25.84 21.47 -5.38
C LYS A 65 -27.34 21.70 -5.26
N LYS A 66 -28.15 20.65 -5.13
CA LYS A 66 -29.61 20.77 -4.94
C LYS A 66 -29.95 21.47 -3.62
N LEU A 67 -29.24 21.11 -2.54
CA LEU A 67 -29.40 21.77 -1.25
C LEU A 67 -29.05 23.26 -1.33
N GLU A 68 -27.92 23.61 -1.96
CA GLU A 68 -27.51 25.01 -2.16
C GLU A 68 -28.57 25.80 -2.96
N ALA A 69 -29.08 25.23 -4.05
CA ALA A 69 -30.13 25.87 -4.84
C ALA A 69 -31.40 26.10 -4.02
N LYS A 70 -31.79 25.11 -3.20
CA LYS A 70 -32.97 25.22 -2.35
C LYS A 70 -32.79 26.26 -1.23
N GLN A 71 -31.60 26.33 -0.65
CA GLN A 71 -31.29 27.37 0.34
C GLN A 71 -31.32 28.77 -0.29
N LYS A 72 -30.77 28.94 -1.50
CA LYS A 72 -30.82 30.23 -2.22
C LYS A 72 -32.25 30.63 -2.56
N ASP A 73 -33.06 29.69 -3.04
CA ASP A 73 -34.48 29.95 -3.36
C ASP A 73 -35.24 30.34 -2.09
N TYR A 74 -35.08 29.61 -1.01
CA TYR A 74 -35.69 29.97 0.28
C TYR A 74 -35.28 31.38 0.74
N GLN A 75 -34.03 31.74 0.66
CA GLN A 75 -33.55 33.08 1.08
C GLN A 75 -34.14 34.19 0.21
N LYS A 76 -34.30 33.98 -1.11
CA LYS A 76 -34.90 34.94 -2.02
C LYS A 76 -36.39 35.17 -1.73
N ASN A 77 -37.12 34.09 -1.43
CA ASN A 77 -38.56 34.12 -1.31
C ASN A 77 -39.05 34.23 0.12
N LYS A 78 -38.20 34.20 1.11
CA LYS A 78 -38.52 34.15 2.56
C LYS A 78 -39.51 35.21 2.99
N LEU A 79 -39.46 36.43 2.42
CA LEU A 79 -40.32 37.54 2.80
C LEU A 79 -41.76 37.42 2.28
N ILE A 80 -41.99 36.66 1.20
CA ILE A 80 -43.28 36.51 0.57
C ILE A 80 -43.97 35.15 0.85
N LEU A 81 -43.25 34.21 1.49
CA LEU A 81 -43.78 32.92 1.89
C LEU A 81 -44.67 33.03 3.13
N SER A 82 -45.77 32.24 3.16
CA SER A 82 -46.56 32.04 4.39
C SER A 82 -45.76 31.28 5.45
N ASP A 83 -46.16 31.38 6.72
CA ASP A 83 -45.47 30.69 7.82
C ASP A 83 -45.47 29.18 7.67
N ALA A 84 -46.53 28.58 7.10
CA ALA A 84 -46.58 27.17 6.79
C ALA A 84 -45.55 26.80 5.72
N GLN A 85 -45.37 27.62 4.67
CA GLN A 85 -44.40 27.40 3.59
C GLN A 85 -42.97 27.59 4.09
N LYS A 86 -42.72 28.58 4.96
CA LYS A 86 -41.40 28.73 5.60
C LYS A 86 -41.04 27.50 6.42
N SER A 87 -41.91 27.06 7.31
CA SER A 87 -41.70 25.86 8.14
C SER A 87 -41.44 24.61 7.31
N ALA A 88 -42.18 24.43 6.21
CA ALA A 88 -41.98 23.30 5.30
C ALA A 88 -40.63 23.34 4.62
N SER A 89 -40.20 24.50 4.09
CA SER A 89 -38.91 24.69 3.44
C SER A 89 -37.75 24.50 4.40
N GLU A 90 -37.83 25.06 5.61
CA GLU A 90 -36.79 24.90 6.66
C GLU A 90 -36.63 23.43 7.07
N ARG A 91 -37.75 22.71 7.23
CA ARG A 91 -37.74 21.28 7.54
C ARG A 91 -37.09 20.49 6.43
N GLU A 92 -37.43 20.75 5.18
CA GLU A 92 -36.86 20.05 4.04
C GLU A 92 -35.36 20.32 3.89
N ILE A 93 -34.90 21.57 3.99
CA ILE A 93 -33.48 21.95 4.01
C ILE A 93 -32.74 21.22 5.14
N SER A 94 -33.32 21.17 6.35
CA SER A 94 -32.74 20.48 7.50
C SER A 94 -32.60 18.98 7.27
N LEU A 95 -33.64 18.34 6.67
CA LEU A 95 -33.60 16.91 6.32
C LEU A 95 -32.52 16.62 5.27
N MET A 96 -32.50 17.40 4.19
CA MET A 96 -31.47 17.25 3.14
C MET A 96 -30.06 17.43 3.69
N THR A 97 -29.86 18.41 4.56
CA THR A 97 -28.54 18.64 5.20
C THR A 97 -28.10 17.43 6.00
N ARG A 98 -28.98 16.86 6.81
CA ARG A 98 -28.67 15.65 7.61
C ARG A 98 -28.41 14.43 6.74
N ASP A 99 -29.19 14.24 5.68
CA ASP A 99 -29.03 13.12 4.77
C ASP A 99 -27.72 13.20 4.00
N ILE A 100 -27.32 14.39 3.52
CA ILE A 100 -26.03 14.62 2.86
C ILE A 100 -24.87 14.34 3.83
N GLN A 101 -24.99 14.82 5.09
CA GLN A 101 -23.93 14.60 6.07
C GLN A 101 -23.78 13.10 6.41
N ARG A 102 -24.88 12.39 6.61
CA ARG A 102 -24.87 10.95 6.84
C ARG A 102 -24.23 10.23 5.65
N LYS A 103 -24.71 10.49 4.43
CA LYS A 103 -24.18 9.86 3.21
C LYS A 103 -22.69 10.13 3.01
N ARG A 104 -22.22 11.34 3.34
CA ARG A 104 -20.78 11.67 3.31
C ARG A 104 -19.98 10.81 4.29
N ASN A 105 -20.45 10.69 5.53
CA ASN A 105 -19.79 9.90 6.55
C ASN A 105 -19.74 8.41 6.15
N ASP A 106 -20.86 7.88 5.66
CA ASP A 106 -20.96 6.48 5.22
C ASP A 106 -19.98 6.18 4.07
N ILE A 107 -19.92 7.05 3.05
CA ILE A 107 -18.97 6.93 1.94
C ILE A 107 -17.53 6.99 2.46
N GLN A 108 -17.22 7.92 3.35
CA GLN A 108 -15.87 8.06 3.89
C GLN A 108 -15.43 6.85 4.70
N GLU A 109 -16.32 6.28 5.50
CA GLU A 109 -16.07 5.04 6.25
C GLU A 109 -15.81 3.86 5.31
N LEU A 110 -16.67 3.66 4.32
CA LEU A 110 -16.51 2.60 3.32
C LEU A 110 -15.20 2.74 2.52
N VAL A 111 -14.85 3.97 2.09
CA VAL A 111 -13.58 4.23 1.40
C VAL A 111 -12.40 3.87 2.28
N ASN A 112 -12.43 4.20 3.58
CA ASN A 112 -11.35 3.87 4.50
C ASN A 112 -11.22 2.36 4.69
N ILE A 113 -12.33 1.65 4.86
CA ILE A 113 -12.34 0.18 4.98
C ILE A 113 -11.74 -0.45 3.72
N ARG A 114 -12.24 -0.07 2.54
CA ARG A 114 -11.78 -0.62 1.27
C ARG A 114 -10.30 -0.31 0.99
N ARG A 115 -9.86 0.91 1.35
CA ARG A 115 -8.46 1.30 1.23
C ARG A 115 -7.54 0.43 2.09
N ASN A 116 -7.94 0.16 3.33
CA ASN A 116 -7.18 -0.69 4.24
C ASN A 116 -7.11 -2.14 3.72
N GLU A 117 -8.22 -2.66 3.18
CA GLU A 117 -8.24 -3.98 2.55
C GLU A 117 -7.29 -4.07 1.34
N GLU A 118 -7.32 -3.07 0.46
CA GLU A 118 -6.43 -3.03 -0.71
C GLU A 118 -4.95 -2.89 -0.29
N LEU A 119 -4.67 -2.07 0.74
CA LEU A 119 -3.32 -1.94 1.29
C LEU A 119 -2.82 -3.27 1.87
N ALA A 120 -3.65 -4.00 2.60
CA ALA A 120 -3.29 -5.31 3.15
C ALA A 120 -3.00 -6.34 2.04
N LYS A 121 -3.81 -6.35 0.97
CA LYS A 121 -3.56 -7.18 -0.21
C LYS A 121 -2.23 -6.83 -0.87
N LEU A 122 -1.98 -5.53 -1.06
CA LEU A 122 -0.75 -5.04 -1.69
C LEU A 122 0.48 -5.39 -0.86
N GLN A 123 0.44 -5.23 0.46
CA GLN A 123 1.52 -5.66 1.37
C GLN A 123 1.81 -7.15 1.23
N LYS A 124 0.77 -7.99 1.13
CA LYS A 124 0.93 -9.43 0.91
C LYS A 124 1.64 -9.73 -0.41
N ILE A 125 1.26 -9.06 -1.50
CA ILE A 125 1.88 -9.21 -2.82
C ILE A 125 3.35 -8.77 -2.78
N VAL A 126 3.65 -7.62 -2.18
CA VAL A 126 5.02 -7.12 -2.01
C VAL A 126 5.87 -8.12 -1.21
N ASN A 127 5.37 -8.64 -0.10
CA ASN A 127 6.07 -9.65 0.70
C ASN A 127 6.32 -10.95 -0.09
N GLN A 128 5.40 -11.35 -0.94
CA GLN A 128 5.60 -12.49 -1.85
C GLN A 128 6.71 -12.21 -2.87
N GLY A 129 6.74 -11.02 -3.45
CA GLY A 129 7.77 -10.58 -4.38
C GLY A 129 9.16 -10.52 -3.73
N ILE A 130 9.28 -9.99 -2.51
CA ILE A 130 10.53 -9.98 -1.74
C ILE A 130 11.02 -11.41 -1.51
N LYS A 131 10.15 -12.33 -1.08
CA LYS A 131 10.49 -13.73 -0.86
C LYS A 131 10.91 -14.44 -2.15
N ALA A 132 10.24 -14.15 -3.27
CA ALA A 132 10.57 -14.72 -4.57
C ALA A 132 11.96 -14.27 -5.04
N ILE A 133 12.27 -12.98 -4.97
CA ILE A 133 13.60 -12.44 -5.30
C ILE A 133 14.65 -12.97 -4.34
N GLY A 134 14.38 -13.02 -3.03
CA GLY A 134 15.29 -13.59 -2.04
C GLY A 134 15.73 -15.01 -2.39
N LYS A 135 14.75 -15.87 -2.72
CA LYS A 135 15.02 -17.26 -3.13
C LYS A 135 15.72 -17.35 -4.49
N LYS A 136 15.24 -16.60 -5.48
CA LYS A 136 15.76 -16.64 -6.87
C LYS A 136 17.22 -16.21 -6.96
N GLU A 137 17.58 -15.17 -6.20
CA GLU A 137 18.91 -14.58 -6.24
C GLU A 137 19.83 -15.05 -5.10
N GLY A 138 19.34 -15.90 -4.20
CA GLY A 138 20.13 -16.46 -3.11
C GLY A 138 20.53 -15.45 -2.05
N PHE A 139 19.63 -14.54 -1.67
CA PHE A 139 19.82 -13.67 -0.51
C PHE A 139 19.66 -14.46 0.78
N ASP A 140 20.60 -14.28 1.71
CA ASP A 140 20.50 -14.86 3.05
C ASP A 140 19.56 -14.05 3.94
N LEU A 141 19.49 -12.71 3.72
CA LEU A 141 18.58 -11.81 4.44
C LEU A 141 18.19 -10.61 3.57
N ILE A 142 16.90 -10.26 3.59
CA ILE A 142 16.39 -9.01 3.04
C ILE A 142 15.65 -8.25 4.15
N LEU A 143 16.09 -7.04 4.43
CA LEU A 143 15.51 -6.12 5.41
C LEU A 143 14.62 -5.09 4.70
N TYR A 144 13.52 -4.68 5.33
CA TYR A 144 12.62 -3.68 4.75
C TYR A 144 11.98 -2.72 5.77
N GLU A 145 12.21 -2.94 7.07
CA GLU A 145 11.73 -2.06 8.14
C GLU A 145 12.87 -1.75 9.11
N GLY A 146 12.80 -0.59 9.78
CA GLY A 146 13.77 -0.20 10.81
C GLY A 146 15.16 0.17 10.28
N ILE A 147 15.29 0.49 8.99
CA ILE A 147 16.57 0.80 8.35
C ILE A 147 16.77 2.31 8.35
N ALA A 148 17.74 2.77 9.13
CA ALA A 148 18.11 4.19 9.17
C ALA A 148 19.02 4.61 8.00
N TYR A 149 19.84 3.70 7.50
CA TYR A 149 20.79 3.95 6.41
C TYR A 149 21.11 2.68 5.65
N THR A 150 21.22 2.79 4.34
CA THR A 150 21.77 1.76 3.45
C THR A 150 22.49 2.42 2.28
N ASN A 151 23.48 1.73 1.73
CA ASN A 151 24.08 2.15 0.46
C ASN A 151 23.34 1.52 -0.72
N ASN A 152 23.57 2.06 -1.93
CA ASN A 152 22.88 1.59 -3.13
C ASN A 152 23.23 0.14 -3.52
N SER A 153 24.38 -0.41 -3.05
CA SER A 153 24.79 -1.77 -3.38
C SER A 153 23.91 -2.84 -2.73
N LEU A 154 23.27 -2.50 -1.61
CA LEU A 154 22.34 -3.38 -0.90
C LEU A 154 20.89 -3.18 -1.33
N ASP A 155 20.57 -2.09 -2.03
CA ASP A 155 19.19 -1.79 -2.45
C ASP A 155 18.74 -2.73 -3.57
N VAL A 156 17.77 -3.58 -3.26
CA VAL A 156 17.15 -4.52 -4.20
C VAL A 156 15.71 -4.13 -4.55
N THR A 157 15.28 -2.93 -4.19
CA THR A 157 13.91 -2.43 -4.43
C THR A 157 13.51 -2.51 -5.88
N GLN A 158 14.41 -2.11 -6.81
CA GLN A 158 14.13 -2.15 -8.24
C GLN A 158 13.90 -3.58 -8.75
N LYS A 159 14.65 -4.56 -8.25
CA LYS A 159 14.50 -5.97 -8.63
C LYS A 159 13.13 -6.52 -8.21
N VAL A 160 12.69 -6.17 -6.99
CA VAL A 160 11.36 -6.55 -6.53
C VAL A 160 10.29 -5.85 -7.36
N LEU A 161 10.46 -4.57 -7.68
CA LEU A 161 9.52 -3.83 -8.51
C LEU A 161 9.38 -4.44 -9.92
N ASP A 162 10.49 -4.85 -10.54
CA ASP A 162 10.49 -5.48 -11.85
C ASP A 162 9.82 -6.86 -11.80
N TYR A 163 10.05 -7.62 -10.75
CA TYR A 163 9.32 -8.87 -10.51
C TYR A 163 7.80 -8.64 -10.40
N LEU A 164 7.37 -7.65 -9.62
CA LEU A 164 5.95 -7.32 -9.47
C LEU A 164 5.31 -6.86 -10.79
N ARG A 165 6.05 -6.17 -11.64
CA ARG A 165 5.60 -5.76 -12.98
C ARG A 165 5.40 -6.97 -13.90
N GLU A 166 6.31 -7.93 -13.83
CA GLU A 166 6.22 -9.12 -14.67
C GLU A 166 5.06 -10.03 -14.24
N GLU A 167 4.88 -10.22 -12.92
CA GLU A 167 3.73 -10.93 -12.36
C GLU A 167 2.39 -10.30 -12.78
N ASP A 168 2.28 -8.96 -12.73
CA ASP A 168 1.08 -8.25 -13.17
C ASP A 168 0.78 -8.48 -14.67
N LYS A 169 1.81 -8.47 -15.52
CA LYS A 169 1.65 -8.78 -16.96
C LYS A 169 1.15 -10.20 -17.19
N GLN A 170 1.73 -11.17 -16.48
CA GLN A 170 1.34 -12.59 -16.61
C GLN A 170 -0.11 -12.81 -16.15
N GLN A 171 -0.52 -12.20 -15.03
CA GLN A 171 -1.90 -12.28 -14.55
C GLN A 171 -2.88 -11.68 -15.56
N ARG A 172 -2.59 -10.52 -16.14
CA ARG A 172 -3.42 -9.89 -17.17
C ARG A 172 -3.49 -10.71 -18.46
N ALA A 173 -2.38 -11.32 -18.87
CA ALA A 173 -2.35 -12.19 -20.04
C ALA A 173 -3.15 -13.50 -19.84
N GLY A 174 -3.18 -14.03 -18.62
CA GLY A 174 -3.98 -15.20 -18.26
C GLY A 174 -5.49 -14.96 -18.22
N PHE A 175 -5.91 -13.70 -17.94
CA PHE A 175 -7.34 -13.32 -17.95
C PHE A 175 -7.92 -13.08 -19.35
N ASN A 176 -7.07 -12.88 -20.34
CA ASN A 176 -7.47 -12.62 -21.74
C ASN A 176 -7.50 -13.88 -22.62
N LYS A 177 -7.34 -15.06 -22.04
CA LYS A 177 -7.51 -16.36 -22.68
C LYS A 177 -8.77 -17.03 -22.19
#